data_6bb97d711d045e64ef5b6def9b420393
#
_entry.id   6bb97d711d045e64ef5b6def9b420393
#
_cell.length_a   1.000
_cell.length_b   1.000
_cell.length_c   1.000
_cell.angle_alpha   90.00
_cell.angle_beta   90.00
_cell.angle_gamma   90.00
#
_symmetry.space_group_name_H-M   'P 1'
#
loop_
_entity.id
_entity.type
_entity.pdbx_description
1 polymer ?
#
loop_
_entity_poly.entity_id
_entity_poly.type
_entity_poly.pdbx_seq_one_letter_code
_entity_poly.pdbx_strand_id
1 'polypeptide(L)'
;LQEDINKVDWTAGYAFAAYREPDRKIVNSILDETKTDLPNYYVSDPMRYYQDLKDHGVSLAANYEHKFTVSDKFAPVLDGGVYGEYKSRTFDARRFGYNLLGKGYDRYADWDYAGLFCDENISADRIWMRETTTNSDSYTSENILGAAYVSAKLNYGEALNANIGVRMEYYNLKMDGYSSDGTTPVHLDNRTSDFFPSVNISYNLSAKHLVRAAYGRSVNRPEFREVV
;
A
#
# COMPACT_ATOMS: atom_id res chain seq x y z
N LEU A 1 -44.07 -23.06 -13.29
CA LEU A 1 -42.96 -22.39 -14.00
C LEU A 1 -42.24 -21.51 -12.98
N GLN A 2 -41.01 -21.84 -12.68
CA GLN A 2 -40.15 -21.02 -11.82
C GLN A 2 -39.65 -19.86 -12.68
N GLU A 3 -39.91 -18.63 -12.29
CA GLU A 3 -39.52 -17.46 -13.07
C GLU A 3 -38.00 -17.22 -13.02
N ASP A 4 -37.43 -16.72 -14.13
CA ASP A 4 -36.06 -16.26 -14.17
C ASP A 4 -35.88 -15.09 -13.21
N ILE A 5 -34.79 -15.09 -12.47
CA ILE A 5 -34.51 -14.05 -11.45
C ILE A 5 -33.37 -13.17 -11.92
N ASN A 6 -33.63 -11.87 -11.93
CA ASN A 6 -32.63 -10.84 -12.20
C ASN A 6 -32.25 -10.13 -10.90
N LYS A 7 -30.98 -9.94 -10.69
CA LYS A 7 -30.47 -9.19 -9.55
C LYS A 7 -29.43 -8.17 -10.02
N VAL A 8 -29.60 -6.94 -9.57
CA VAL A 8 -28.63 -5.86 -9.76
C VAL A 8 -28.20 -5.38 -8.40
N ASP A 9 -26.90 -5.24 -8.22
CA ASP A 9 -26.34 -4.54 -7.07
C ASP A 9 -25.26 -3.55 -7.49
N TRP A 10 -25.06 -2.54 -6.68
CA TRP A 10 -24.01 -1.55 -6.88
C TRP A 10 -23.45 -1.10 -5.54
N THR A 11 -22.22 -0.66 -5.56
CA THR A 11 -21.53 -0.11 -4.40
C THR A 11 -20.74 1.11 -4.82
N ALA A 12 -20.82 2.16 -4.03
CA ALA A 12 -19.97 3.34 -4.14
C ALA A 12 -19.26 3.54 -2.81
N GLY A 13 -17.96 3.77 -2.86
CA GLY A 13 -17.15 3.95 -1.67
C GLY A 13 -16.22 5.15 -1.79
N TYR A 14 -16.02 5.82 -0.67
CA TYR A 14 -14.96 6.79 -0.48
C TYR A 14 -14.17 6.43 0.77
N ALA A 15 -12.86 6.45 0.65
CA ALA A 15 -11.94 6.21 1.75
C ALA A 15 -10.98 7.39 1.89
N PHE A 16 -10.74 7.79 3.11
CA PHE A 16 -9.71 8.76 3.45
C PHE A 16 -8.84 8.19 4.56
N ALA A 17 -7.53 8.23 4.37
CA ALA A 17 -6.57 7.91 5.41
C ALA A 17 -5.54 9.03 5.51
N ALA A 18 -5.17 9.37 6.73
CA ALA A 18 -4.10 10.32 7.00
C ALA A 18 -3.18 9.76 8.08
N TYR A 19 -1.91 9.93 7.88
CA TYR A 19 -0.90 9.65 8.89
C TYR A 19 -0.03 10.87 9.07
N ARG A 20 0.11 11.30 10.31
CA ARG A 20 0.93 12.45 10.66
C ARG A 20 1.90 12.10 11.77
N GLU A 21 3.14 12.43 11.54
CA GLU A 21 4.19 12.34 12.54
C GLU A 21 4.77 13.73 12.77
N PRO A 22 4.30 14.44 13.81
CA PRO A 22 4.55 15.87 13.94
C PRO A 22 5.94 16.23 14.49
N ASP A 23 6.67 15.30 15.06
CA ASP A 23 8.02 15.53 15.62
C ASP A 23 8.64 14.22 16.11
N ARG A 24 9.08 13.36 15.21
CA ARG A 24 9.89 12.20 15.62
C ARG A 24 11.32 12.66 15.85
N LYS A 25 11.82 12.40 17.03
CA LYS A 25 13.23 12.64 17.40
C LYS A 25 13.99 11.33 17.28
N ILE A 26 15.10 11.39 16.56
CA ILE A 26 16.01 10.27 16.40
C ILE A 26 17.35 10.71 16.93
N VAL A 27 17.89 9.97 17.88
CA VAL A 27 19.23 10.18 18.43
C VAL A 27 19.94 8.85 18.42
N ASN A 28 20.95 8.75 17.57
CA ASN A 28 21.80 7.58 17.48
C ASN A 28 23.02 7.78 18.39
N SER A 29 23.41 6.72 19.10
CA SER A 29 24.65 6.68 19.88
C SER A 29 25.57 5.63 19.28
N ILE A 30 26.83 5.97 19.16
CA ILE A 30 27.89 5.07 18.69
C ILE A 30 28.79 4.76 19.87
N LEU A 31 29.05 3.47 20.12
CA LEU A 31 30.02 3.00 21.09
C LEU A 31 31.43 3.14 20.52
N ASP A 32 32.32 3.84 21.22
CA ASP A 32 33.72 3.90 20.89
C ASP A 32 34.48 2.86 21.71
N GLU A 33 34.69 1.68 21.14
CA GLU A 33 35.37 0.57 21.80
C GLU A 33 36.86 0.81 22.04
N THR A 34 37.43 1.89 21.49
CA THR A 34 38.84 2.24 21.68
C THR A 34 39.07 3.01 22.97
N LYS A 35 38.00 3.55 23.58
CA LYS A 35 38.05 4.27 24.84
C LYS A 35 37.81 3.32 26.01
N THR A 36 38.71 3.35 26.97
CA THR A 36 38.64 2.54 28.17
C THR A 36 37.92 3.25 29.32
N ASP A 37 37.76 4.57 29.21
CA ASP A 37 37.09 5.39 30.21
C ASP A 37 35.58 5.49 29.87
N LEU A 38 34.75 5.17 30.81
CA LEU A 38 33.30 5.29 30.68
C LEU A 38 32.89 6.76 30.75
N PRO A 39 31.88 7.11 29.98
CA PRO A 39 31.12 6.35 28.99
C PRO A 39 31.71 6.47 27.58
N ASN A 40 31.63 5.38 26.85
CA ASN A 40 32.20 5.23 25.53
C ASN A 40 31.21 5.51 24.40
N TYR A 41 30.14 6.21 24.68
CA TYR A 41 29.11 6.52 23.67
C TYR A 41 29.22 7.96 23.25
N TYR A 42 29.06 8.21 21.95
CA TYR A 42 28.87 9.56 21.44
C TYR A 42 27.63 9.63 20.55
N VAL A 43 26.97 10.78 20.55
CA VAL A 43 25.78 11.02 19.75
C VAL A 43 26.17 11.20 18.28
N SER A 44 25.51 10.45 17.40
CA SER A 44 25.67 10.55 15.96
C SER A 44 24.36 10.93 15.31
N ASP A 45 24.42 11.84 14.35
CA ASP A 45 23.34 12.25 13.46
C ASP A 45 21.96 12.43 14.15
N PRO A 46 21.87 13.23 15.21
CA PRO A 46 20.59 13.52 15.82
C PRO A 46 19.71 14.28 14.82
N MET A 47 18.45 13.87 14.74
CA MET A 47 17.50 14.50 13.80
C MET A 47 16.10 14.62 14.37
N ARG A 48 15.35 15.56 13.79
CA ARG A 48 13.89 15.66 13.95
C ARG A 48 13.24 15.44 12.58
N TYR A 49 12.19 14.66 12.58
CA TYR A 49 11.49 14.24 11.39
C TYR A 49 10.01 14.57 11.53
N TYR A 50 9.45 15.18 10.50
CA TYR A 50 8.05 15.54 10.39
C TYR A 50 7.53 14.92 9.10
N GLN A 51 6.38 14.24 9.16
CA GLN A 51 5.74 13.73 7.96
C GLN A 51 4.23 13.87 8.02
N ASP A 52 3.65 14.07 6.85
CA ASP A 52 2.21 14.12 6.60
C ASP A 52 1.92 13.28 5.36
N LEU A 53 1.07 12.25 5.52
CA LEU A 53 0.61 11.41 4.45
C LEU A 53 -0.91 11.53 4.38
N LYS A 54 -1.44 11.72 3.18
CA LYS A 54 -2.87 11.75 2.90
C LYS A 54 -3.18 10.86 1.72
N ASP A 55 -4.13 9.96 1.93
CA ASP A 55 -4.70 9.08 0.93
C ASP A 55 -6.17 9.37 0.73
N HIS A 56 -6.58 9.48 -0.51
CA HIS A 56 -7.97 9.53 -0.93
C HIS A 56 -8.25 8.37 -1.88
N GLY A 57 -9.36 7.69 -1.67
CA GLY A 57 -9.80 6.61 -2.54
C GLY A 57 -11.28 6.73 -2.87
N VAL A 58 -11.63 6.57 -4.12
CA VAL A 58 -13.02 6.46 -4.60
C VAL A 58 -13.15 5.14 -5.32
N SER A 59 -14.22 4.39 -5.05
CA SER A 59 -14.51 3.15 -5.75
C SER A 59 -15.98 3.05 -6.13
N LEU A 60 -16.24 2.43 -7.28
CA LEU A 60 -17.56 2.14 -7.81
C LEU A 60 -17.58 0.71 -8.30
N ALA A 61 -18.65 -0.03 -8.00
CA ALA A 61 -18.91 -1.35 -8.53
C ALA A 61 -20.38 -1.46 -8.96
N ALA A 62 -20.64 -2.18 -10.03
CA ALA A 62 -21.99 -2.57 -10.43
C ALA A 62 -21.95 -4.02 -10.91
N ASN A 63 -22.89 -4.83 -10.43
CA ASN A 63 -23.00 -6.23 -10.76
C ASN A 63 -24.40 -6.56 -11.21
N TYR A 64 -24.50 -7.50 -12.13
CA TYR A 64 -25.74 -8.07 -12.61
C TYR A 64 -25.66 -9.57 -12.57
N GLU A 65 -26.67 -10.22 -12.02
CA GLU A 65 -26.83 -11.66 -11.99
C GLU A 65 -28.16 -12.04 -12.62
N HIS A 66 -28.12 -13.01 -13.51
CA HIS A 66 -29.30 -13.61 -14.11
C HIS A 66 -29.32 -15.12 -13.84
N LYS A 67 -30.36 -15.58 -13.19
CA LYS A 67 -30.60 -16.99 -12.93
C LYS A 67 -31.59 -17.53 -13.95
N PHE A 68 -31.15 -18.48 -14.78
CA PHE A 68 -32.02 -19.21 -15.72
C PHE A 68 -32.67 -20.38 -15.02
N THR A 69 -33.90 -20.66 -15.39
CA THR A 69 -34.60 -21.86 -14.98
C THR A 69 -34.82 -22.76 -16.20
N VAL A 70 -33.86 -23.65 -16.44
CA VAL A 70 -33.89 -24.54 -17.62
C VAL A 70 -34.64 -25.86 -17.30
N SER A 71 -34.38 -26.43 -16.14
CA SER A 71 -35.06 -27.65 -15.64
C SER A 71 -34.89 -27.79 -14.13
N ASP A 72 -35.61 -28.70 -13.51
CA ASP A 72 -35.50 -28.99 -12.06
C ASP A 72 -34.09 -29.39 -11.61
N LYS A 73 -33.26 -29.89 -12.53
CA LYS A 73 -31.88 -30.29 -12.23
C LYS A 73 -30.83 -29.32 -12.73
N PHE A 74 -31.19 -28.33 -13.57
CA PHE A 74 -30.25 -27.42 -14.19
C PHE A 74 -30.76 -25.98 -14.19
N ALA A 75 -30.18 -25.19 -13.32
CA ALA A 75 -30.49 -23.75 -13.14
C ALA A 75 -29.21 -22.96 -13.14
N PRO A 76 -28.61 -22.66 -14.32
CA PRO A 76 -27.40 -21.93 -14.42
C PRO A 76 -27.59 -20.48 -14.02
N VAL A 77 -26.53 -19.86 -13.47
CA VAL A 77 -26.50 -18.44 -13.15
C VAL A 77 -25.38 -17.79 -13.97
N LEU A 78 -25.71 -16.74 -14.69
CA LEU A 78 -24.76 -15.89 -15.38
C LEU A 78 -24.62 -14.61 -14.55
N ASP A 79 -23.40 -14.25 -14.21
CA ASP A 79 -23.10 -13.00 -13.52
C ASP A 79 -21.98 -12.24 -14.21
N GLY A 80 -22.04 -10.93 -14.13
CA GLY A 80 -21.04 -10.03 -14.69
C GLY A 80 -21.09 -8.69 -13.99
N GLY A 81 -19.99 -7.95 -14.07
CA GLY A 81 -19.93 -6.66 -13.42
C GLY A 81 -18.73 -5.84 -13.86
N VAL A 82 -18.75 -4.61 -13.42
CA VAL A 82 -17.69 -3.62 -13.62
C VAL A 82 -17.24 -3.05 -12.29
N TYR A 83 -15.97 -2.69 -12.22
CA TYR A 83 -15.34 -2.06 -11.07
C TYR A 83 -14.44 -0.93 -11.53
N GLY A 84 -14.47 0.18 -10.84
CA GLY A 84 -13.55 1.28 -11.00
C GLY A 84 -13.05 1.77 -9.66
N GLU A 85 -11.75 2.05 -9.57
CA GLU A 85 -11.11 2.62 -8.40
C GLU A 85 -10.12 3.71 -8.83
N TYR A 86 -10.15 4.83 -8.12
CA TYR A 86 -9.13 5.86 -8.17
C TYR A 86 -8.58 6.10 -6.78
N LYS A 87 -7.27 6.10 -6.65
CA LYS A 87 -6.57 6.46 -5.43
C LYS A 87 -5.55 7.54 -5.70
N SER A 88 -5.43 8.50 -4.78
CA SER A 88 -4.37 9.49 -4.78
C SER A 88 -3.69 9.55 -3.43
N ARG A 89 -2.38 9.71 -3.45
CA ARG A 89 -1.53 9.87 -2.27
C ARG A 89 -0.67 11.10 -2.40
N THR A 90 -0.61 11.86 -1.32
CA THR A 90 0.40 12.90 -1.12
C THR A 90 1.20 12.54 0.11
N PHE A 91 2.50 12.53 -0.03
CA PHE A 91 3.44 12.33 1.06
C PHE A 91 4.42 13.48 1.09
N ASP A 92 4.46 14.19 2.22
CA ASP A 92 5.38 15.28 2.49
C ASP A 92 6.17 15.00 3.76
N ALA A 93 7.49 15.15 3.69
CA ALA A 93 8.33 15.04 4.86
C ALA A 93 9.33 16.20 4.96
N ARG A 94 9.67 16.53 6.20
CA ARG A 94 10.73 17.50 6.51
C ARG A 94 11.70 16.90 7.50
N ARG A 95 12.98 17.12 7.26
CA ARG A 95 14.07 16.63 8.08
C ARG A 95 14.94 17.78 8.57
N PHE A 96 15.23 17.74 9.84
CA PHE A 96 16.11 18.70 10.49
C PHE A 96 17.23 17.91 11.18
N GLY A 97 18.46 18.14 10.75
CA GLY A 97 19.64 17.60 11.39
C GLY A 97 20.23 18.61 12.37
N TYR A 98 20.99 18.14 13.33
CA TYR A 98 21.75 18.98 14.24
C TYR A 98 23.22 18.93 13.86
N ASN A 99 23.80 20.11 13.63
CA ASN A 99 25.24 20.21 13.58
C ASN A 99 25.76 20.41 15.01
N LEU A 100 26.63 19.52 15.37
CA LEU A 100 27.31 19.56 16.64
C LEU A 100 28.70 20.17 16.38
N LEU A 101 28.88 21.44 16.64
CA LEU A 101 30.15 22.13 16.44
C LEU A 101 31.00 22.17 17.71
N GLY A 102 32.30 22.02 17.51
CA GLY A 102 33.28 22.28 18.55
C GLY A 102 34.13 21.05 18.94
N LYS A 103 35.31 21.37 19.47
CA LYS A 103 36.21 20.42 20.11
C LYS A 103 35.59 20.03 21.45
N GLY A 104 34.96 18.89 21.54
CA GLY A 104 34.32 18.47 22.77
C GLY A 104 33.12 17.58 22.58
N TYR A 105 32.93 17.02 21.40
CA TYR A 105 32.00 15.92 21.18
C TYR A 105 32.22 14.76 22.14
N ASP A 106 33.49 14.51 22.48
CA ASP A 106 33.91 13.54 23.47
C ASP A 106 33.34 13.78 24.87
N ARG A 107 32.88 15.01 25.12
CA ARG A 107 32.29 15.36 26.43
C ARG A 107 30.79 15.07 26.48
N TYR A 108 30.24 14.78 25.35
CA TYR A 108 28.81 14.51 25.25
C TYR A 108 28.51 13.03 25.25
N ALA A 109 29.45 12.22 25.59
CA ALA A 109 29.34 10.78 25.68
C ALA A 109 28.58 10.30 26.90
N ASP A 110 28.39 11.17 27.89
CA ASP A 110 28.04 10.79 29.21
C ASP A 110 26.58 10.82 29.58
N TRP A 111 25.65 10.93 28.66
CA TRP A 111 24.53 11.58 29.04
C TRP A 111 23.16 11.40 28.63
N ASP A 112 22.42 11.82 29.48
CA ASP A 112 21.08 12.34 29.39
C ASP A 112 20.98 13.24 28.13
N TYR A 113 20.26 12.76 27.11
CA TYR A 113 20.01 13.55 25.89
C TYR A 113 19.36 14.91 26.20
N ALA A 114 18.64 15.03 27.34
CA ALA A 114 18.09 16.30 27.80
C ALA A 114 19.19 17.29 28.15
N GLY A 115 20.28 16.83 28.75
CA GLY A 115 21.44 17.66 29.01
C GLY A 115 22.19 18.10 27.74
N LEU A 116 22.19 17.29 26.68
CA LEU A 116 22.80 17.65 25.41
C LEU A 116 22.03 18.78 24.71
N PHE A 117 20.72 18.66 24.62
CA PHE A 117 19.86 19.59 23.93
C PHE A 117 19.24 20.64 24.86
N CYS A 118 19.93 20.99 25.97
CA CYS A 118 19.54 22.10 26.81
C CYS A 118 19.81 23.46 26.13
N ASP A 119 19.12 24.50 26.59
CA ASP A 119 19.21 25.85 26.00
C ASP A 119 20.63 26.40 25.98
N GLU A 120 21.45 26.11 27.00
CA GLU A 120 22.83 26.53 27.08
C GLU A 120 23.73 25.96 25.97
N ASN A 121 23.38 24.81 25.44
CA ASN A 121 24.11 24.14 24.38
C ASN A 121 23.61 24.51 22.99
N ILE A 122 22.40 25.02 22.87
CA ILE A 122 21.83 25.44 21.58
C ILE A 122 22.31 26.84 21.21
N SER A 123 23.29 26.92 20.35
CA SER A 123 23.83 28.20 19.86
C SER A 123 24.51 27.97 18.50
N ALA A 124 24.79 29.07 17.79
CA ALA A 124 25.50 29.04 16.52
C ALA A 124 26.92 28.45 16.62
N ASP A 125 27.55 28.58 17.80
CA ASP A 125 28.93 28.13 18.05
C ASP A 125 29.02 26.72 18.66
N ARG A 126 27.87 26.09 18.97
CA ARG A 126 27.82 24.79 19.62
C ARG A 126 26.93 23.79 18.87
N ILE A 127 25.65 23.76 19.24
CA ILE A 127 24.65 22.88 18.62
C ILE A 127 23.64 23.77 17.92
N TRP A 128 23.47 23.58 16.64
CA TRP A 128 22.45 24.28 15.88
C TRP A 128 21.74 23.36 14.91
N MET A 129 20.45 23.62 14.73
CA MET A 129 19.58 22.84 13.87
C MET A 129 19.57 23.44 12.45
N ARG A 130 19.67 22.59 11.46
CA ARG A 130 19.50 22.97 10.05
C ARG A 130 18.49 22.07 9.38
N GLU A 131 17.76 22.60 8.43
CA GLU A 131 16.91 21.78 7.57
C GLU A 131 17.78 20.98 6.60
N THR A 132 17.52 19.67 6.54
CA THR A 132 18.20 18.73 5.66
C THR A 132 17.21 18.04 4.72
N THR A 133 16.00 18.60 4.62
CA THR A 133 14.97 18.14 3.69
C THR A 133 15.48 18.24 2.25
N THR A 134 15.24 17.19 1.48
CA THR A 134 15.50 17.15 0.05
C THR A 134 14.18 16.92 -0.70
N ASN A 135 14.14 17.22 -1.99
CA ASN A 135 12.93 16.97 -2.79
C ASN A 135 12.54 15.49 -2.82
N SER A 136 13.50 14.58 -2.61
CA SER A 136 13.24 13.14 -2.51
C SER A 136 12.48 12.72 -1.24
N ASP A 137 12.31 13.61 -0.29
CA ASP A 137 11.55 13.34 0.93
C ASP A 137 10.03 13.51 0.73
N SER A 138 9.57 13.89 -0.47
CA SER A 138 8.16 14.11 -0.78
C SER A 138 7.81 13.53 -2.16
N TYR A 139 6.59 13.00 -2.29
CA TYR A 139 6.08 12.50 -3.56
C TYR A 139 4.56 12.60 -3.64
N THR A 140 4.05 12.57 -4.86
CA THR A 140 2.63 12.37 -5.15
C THR A 140 2.44 11.10 -5.99
N SER A 141 1.32 10.43 -5.79
CA SER A 141 1.01 9.24 -6.55
C SER A 141 -0.49 9.12 -6.82
N GLU A 142 -0.81 8.58 -7.99
CA GLU A 142 -2.16 8.29 -8.41
C GLU A 142 -2.25 6.87 -8.93
N ASN A 143 -3.36 6.21 -8.63
CA ASN A 143 -3.64 4.87 -9.12
C ASN A 143 -5.05 4.82 -9.69
N ILE A 144 -5.19 4.23 -10.88
CA ILE A 144 -6.48 3.92 -11.50
C ILE A 144 -6.53 2.41 -11.72
N LEU A 145 -7.60 1.80 -11.26
CA LEU A 145 -7.95 0.42 -11.54
C LEU A 145 -9.35 0.36 -12.14
N GLY A 146 -9.44 -0.12 -13.37
CA GLY A 146 -10.70 -0.45 -14.03
C GLY A 146 -10.79 -1.95 -14.26
N ALA A 147 -11.94 -2.56 -14.00
CA ALA A 147 -12.13 -3.98 -14.22
C ALA A 147 -13.52 -4.32 -14.73
N ALA A 148 -13.60 -5.38 -15.51
CA ALA A 148 -14.85 -6.01 -15.89
C ALA A 148 -14.72 -7.53 -15.79
N TYR A 149 -15.80 -8.21 -15.45
CA TYR A 149 -15.81 -9.66 -15.37
C TYR A 149 -17.13 -10.24 -15.88
N VAL A 150 -17.05 -11.49 -16.28
CA VAL A 150 -18.22 -12.34 -16.54
C VAL A 150 -17.93 -13.73 -15.98
N SER A 151 -18.92 -14.34 -15.36
CA SER A 151 -18.83 -15.72 -14.88
C SER A 151 -20.14 -16.47 -15.02
N ALA A 152 -20.03 -17.80 -15.08
CA ALA A 152 -21.16 -18.72 -15.14
C ALA A 152 -21.03 -19.75 -14.02
N LYS A 153 -22.11 -19.86 -13.20
CA LYS A 153 -22.28 -20.90 -12.21
C LYS A 153 -23.19 -21.97 -12.80
N LEU A 154 -22.66 -23.15 -12.98
CA LEU A 154 -23.33 -24.27 -13.61
C LEU A 154 -23.57 -25.37 -12.55
N ASN A 155 -24.81 -25.58 -12.19
CA ASN A 155 -25.19 -26.61 -11.22
C ASN A 155 -26.04 -27.67 -11.94
N TYR A 156 -25.65 -28.93 -11.84
CA TYR A 156 -26.45 -30.05 -12.39
C TYR A 156 -26.79 -31.03 -11.28
N GLY A 157 -28.03 -30.94 -10.81
CA GLY A 157 -28.50 -31.68 -9.66
C GLY A 157 -27.60 -31.48 -8.44
N GLU A 158 -27.38 -32.56 -7.70
CA GLU A 158 -26.43 -32.59 -6.58
C GLU A 158 -25.04 -33.07 -7.00
N ALA A 159 -24.88 -33.50 -8.25
CA ALA A 159 -23.66 -34.16 -8.70
C ALA A 159 -22.57 -33.17 -9.13
N LEU A 160 -22.90 -32.13 -9.88
CA LEU A 160 -21.91 -31.25 -10.50
C LEU A 160 -22.16 -29.79 -10.13
N ASN A 161 -21.13 -29.13 -9.65
CA ASN A 161 -21.08 -27.68 -9.52
C ASN A 161 -19.82 -27.17 -10.21
N ALA A 162 -19.97 -26.24 -11.14
CA ALA A 162 -18.87 -25.59 -11.81
C ALA A 162 -19.06 -24.07 -11.77
N ASN A 163 -17.97 -23.33 -11.50
CA ASN A 163 -17.92 -21.90 -11.63
C ASN A 163 -16.77 -21.55 -12.58
N ILE A 164 -17.09 -20.90 -13.69
CA ILE A 164 -16.14 -20.55 -14.75
C ILE A 164 -16.29 -19.07 -15.01
N GLY A 165 -15.19 -18.34 -14.99
CA GLY A 165 -15.22 -16.91 -15.22
C GLY A 165 -13.91 -16.35 -15.77
N VAL A 166 -13.99 -15.13 -16.24
CA VAL A 166 -12.85 -14.33 -16.62
C VAL A 166 -13.05 -12.90 -16.15
N ARG A 167 -11.99 -12.31 -15.65
CA ARG A 167 -11.90 -10.89 -15.28
C ARG A 167 -10.80 -10.25 -16.08
N MET A 168 -11.07 -9.08 -16.62
CA MET A 168 -10.09 -8.20 -17.24
C MET A 168 -9.86 -7.01 -16.31
N GLU A 169 -8.60 -6.61 -16.15
CA GLU A 169 -8.24 -5.40 -15.40
C GLU A 169 -7.33 -4.51 -16.21
N TYR A 170 -7.60 -3.23 -16.14
CA TYR A 170 -6.69 -2.16 -16.55
C TYR A 170 -6.18 -1.47 -15.27
N TYR A 171 -4.87 -1.36 -15.16
CA TYR A 171 -4.19 -0.73 -14.03
C TYR A 171 -3.24 0.35 -14.53
N ASN A 172 -3.28 1.52 -13.91
CA ASN A 172 -2.33 2.57 -14.17
C ASN A 172 -1.87 3.18 -12.84
N LEU A 173 -0.57 3.09 -12.58
CA LEU A 173 0.11 3.73 -11.45
C LEU A 173 0.99 4.84 -11.98
N LYS A 174 0.72 6.06 -11.51
CA LYS A 174 1.56 7.23 -11.75
C LYS A 174 2.18 7.68 -10.43
N MET A 175 3.40 8.16 -10.51
CA MET A 175 4.11 8.71 -9.37
C MET A 175 5.06 9.80 -9.83
N ASP A 176 5.04 10.90 -9.12
CA ASP A 176 5.91 12.05 -9.32
C ASP A 176 6.72 12.31 -8.05
N GLY A 177 8.02 12.35 -8.19
CA GLY A 177 8.95 12.56 -7.09
C GLY A 177 10.34 12.90 -7.60
N TYR A 178 11.33 12.66 -6.78
CA TYR A 178 12.73 12.88 -7.11
C TYR A 178 13.56 11.66 -6.73
N SER A 179 14.65 11.45 -7.44
CA SER A 179 15.60 10.40 -7.09
C SER A 179 16.27 10.69 -5.74
N SER A 180 16.99 9.73 -5.20
CA SER A 180 17.67 9.84 -3.90
C SER A 180 18.69 10.98 -3.81
N ASP A 181 19.11 11.54 -4.95
CA ASP A 181 19.98 12.73 -5.02
C ASP A 181 19.22 14.04 -4.75
N GLY A 182 17.86 13.99 -4.71
CA GLY A 182 17.00 15.13 -4.47
C GLY A 182 16.96 16.16 -5.60
N THR A 183 17.60 15.89 -6.74
CA THR A 183 17.74 16.85 -7.84
C THR A 183 17.12 16.39 -9.13
N THR A 184 17.13 15.10 -9.40
CA THR A 184 16.62 14.51 -10.63
C THR A 184 15.13 14.16 -10.47
N PRO A 185 14.21 14.82 -11.21
CA PRO A 185 12.80 14.45 -11.20
C PRO A 185 12.60 13.01 -11.70
N VAL A 186 11.74 12.27 -11.04
CA VAL A 186 11.34 10.91 -11.41
C VAL A 186 9.86 10.90 -11.67
N HIS A 187 9.48 10.46 -12.86
CA HIS A 187 8.10 10.25 -13.27
C HIS A 187 7.89 8.78 -13.58
N LEU A 188 7.05 8.11 -12.84
CA LEU A 188 6.60 6.74 -13.12
C LEU A 188 5.22 6.79 -13.77
N ASP A 189 5.03 6.08 -14.88
CA ASP A 189 3.73 5.80 -15.51
C ASP A 189 3.71 4.32 -15.90
N ASN A 190 3.20 3.48 -15.00
CA ASN A 190 3.14 2.03 -15.23
C ASN A 190 1.71 1.61 -15.54
N ARG A 191 1.50 1.13 -16.78
CA ARG A 191 0.20 0.69 -17.29
C ARG A 191 0.24 -0.79 -17.60
N THR A 192 -0.75 -1.52 -17.11
CA THR A 192 -0.92 -2.93 -17.41
C THR A 192 -2.37 -3.25 -17.74
N SER A 193 -2.55 -4.29 -18.54
CA SER A 193 -3.86 -4.87 -18.82
C SER A 193 -3.73 -6.38 -18.71
N ASP A 194 -4.50 -6.97 -17.85
CA ASP A 194 -4.39 -8.38 -17.50
C ASP A 194 -5.72 -9.10 -17.57
N PHE A 195 -5.65 -10.40 -17.92
CA PHE A 195 -6.78 -11.31 -17.89
C PHE A 195 -6.59 -12.37 -16.81
N PHE A 196 -7.64 -12.58 -16.03
CA PHE A 196 -7.68 -13.50 -14.89
C PHE A 196 -8.77 -14.55 -15.11
N PRO A 197 -8.48 -15.62 -15.85
CA PRO A 197 -9.40 -16.76 -15.94
C PRO A 197 -9.45 -17.49 -14.60
N SER A 198 -10.64 -18.00 -14.26
CA SER A 198 -10.86 -18.83 -13.09
C SER A 198 -11.82 -19.97 -13.43
N VAL A 199 -11.51 -21.15 -12.91
CA VAL A 199 -12.35 -22.34 -13.03
C VAL A 199 -12.35 -23.06 -11.70
N ASN A 200 -13.53 -23.37 -11.18
CA ASN A 200 -13.72 -24.23 -10.02
C ASN A 200 -14.76 -25.26 -10.35
N ILE A 201 -14.42 -26.53 -10.23
CA ILE A 201 -15.32 -27.64 -10.50
C ILE A 201 -15.35 -28.55 -9.27
N SER A 202 -16.55 -28.95 -8.85
CA SER A 202 -16.74 -29.98 -7.84
C SER A 202 -17.73 -31.02 -8.33
N TYR A 203 -17.35 -32.28 -8.21
CA TYR A 203 -18.15 -33.43 -8.64
C TYR A 203 -18.30 -34.43 -7.52
N ASN A 204 -19.56 -34.68 -7.16
CA ASN A 204 -19.94 -35.70 -6.18
C ASN A 204 -19.98 -37.06 -6.85
N LEU A 205 -18.94 -37.88 -6.67
CA LEU A 205 -18.87 -39.24 -7.16
C LEU A 205 -19.88 -40.17 -6.44
N SER A 206 -20.15 -39.90 -5.17
CA SER A 206 -21.11 -40.57 -4.33
C SER A 206 -21.41 -39.72 -3.10
N ALA A 207 -22.38 -40.16 -2.27
CA ALA A 207 -22.68 -39.46 -1.00
C ALA A 207 -21.49 -39.29 -0.03
N LYS A 208 -20.39 -40.04 -0.25
CA LYS A 208 -19.18 -40.00 0.61
C LYS A 208 -17.92 -39.52 -0.10
N HIS A 209 -17.96 -39.32 -1.42
CA HIS A 209 -16.79 -39.01 -2.21
C HIS A 209 -17.04 -37.78 -3.10
N LEU A 210 -16.24 -36.75 -2.93
CA LEU A 210 -16.25 -35.51 -3.69
C LEU A 210 -14.87 -35.27 -4.30
N VAL A 211 -14.81 -34.93 -5.59
CA VAL A 211 -13.61 -34.48 -6.28
C VAL A 211 -13.73 -32.98 -6.58
N ARG A 212 -12.68 -32.24 -6.34
CA ARG A 212 -12.61 -30.82 -6.67
C ARG A 212 -11.36 -30.51 -7.48
N ALA A 213 -11.52 -29.64 -8.46
CA ALA A 213 -10.41 -29.05 -9.22
C ALA A 213 -10.61 -27.56 -9.32
N ALA A 214 -9.52 -26.79 -9.17
CA ALA A 214 -9.55 -25.34 -9.28
C ALA A 214 -8.33 -24.84 -10.06
N TYR A 215 -8.56 -23.84 -10.88
CA TYR A 215 -7.52 -23.07 -11.55
C TYR A 215 -7.87 -21.59 -11.45
N GLY A 216 -6.87 -20.76 -11.20
CA GLY A 216 -7.02 -19.31 -11.21
C GLY A 216 -5.68 -18.62 -11.45
N ARG A 217 -5.73 -17.54 -12.18
CA ARG A 217 -4.61 -16.60 -12.33
C ARG A 217 -4.87 -15.35 -11.49
N SER A 218 -3.85 -14.86 -10.80
CA SER A 218 -3.88 -13.61 -10.04
C SER A 218 -2.60 -12.83 -10.26
N VAL A 219 -2.61 -11.56 -9.87
CA VAL A 219 -1.45 -10.66 -9.89
C VAL A 219 -1.31 -10.02 -8.51
N ASN A 220 -0.07 -9.84 -8.08
CA ASN A 220 0.27 -8.94 -6.99
C ASN A 220 0.82 -7.65 -7.59
N ARG A 221 0.25 -6.52 -7.20
CA ARG A 221 0.68 -5.20 -7.65
C ARG A 221 1.43 -4.49 -6.54
N PRO A 222 2.50 -3.75 -6.88
CA PRO A 222 3.25 -3.00 -5.88
C PRO A 222 2.38 -1.91 -5.24
N GLU A 223 2.57 -1.70 -3.96
CA GLU A 223 2.04 -0.52 -3.28
C GLU A 223 2.88 0.72 -3.59
N PHE A 224 2.34 1.92 -3.35
CA PHE A 224 3.02 3.18 -3.59
C PHE A 224 4.42 3.25 -2.96
N ARG A 225 4.56 2.74 -1.73
CA ARG A 225 5.84 2.74 -0.99
C ARG A 225 6.91 1.79 -1.53
N GLU A 226 6.54 0.88 -2.41
CA GLU A 226 7.45 -0.13 -2.98
C GLU A 226 8.09 0.34 -4.28
N VAL A 227 7.65 1.47 -4.79
CA VAL A 227 8.09 2.04 -6.08
C VAL A 227 8.87 3.35 -5.91
N VAL A 228 9.09 3.79 -4.67
CA VAL A 228 9.83 5.02 -4.30
C VAL A 228 11.31 4.73 -4.13
#